data_3bb60076ab8e2308f8d5343854eca2dd
#
_entry.id   3bb60076ab8e2308f8d5343854eca2dd
#
_cell.length_a   1.000
_cell.length_b   1.000
_cell.length_c   1.000
_cell.angle_alpha   90.00
_cell.angle_beta   90.00
_cell.angle_gamma   90.00
#
_symmetry.space_group_name_H-M   'P 1'
#
loop_
_entity.id
_entity.type
_entity.pdbx_description
1 polymer ?
#
loop_
_entity_poly.entity_id
_entity_poly.type
_entity_poly.pdbx_seq_one_letter_code
_entity_poly.pdbx_strand_id
1 'polypeptide(L)'
;AGFGDGGLLHSGLQPYSVGRMIAVQLAHAGGSETFIQPDINSENGYFGAGADGVVGTADDEGRWFLSVSRSTGAQGISRASGDWNSVITPYQGDMTAIQNFAVGKQTLGQFLIPNDGSVAPLNPYYARFDASSGSVSSLSQMIGSGGTFFMAWLGAYDFLAHYARGGNENVFPEPTATVVGPQFEQAL
;
A
#
# COMPACT_ATOMS: atom_id res chain seq x y z
N ALA A 1 3.90 2.76 -2.79
CA ALA A 1 3.10 3.22 -1.66
C ALA A 1 3.90 4.21 -0.81
N GLY A 2 3.32 5.33 -0.40
CA GLY A 2 3.98 6.31 0.47
C GLY A 2 3.87 5.91 1.92
N PHE A 3 4.70 4.97 2.37
CA PHE A 3 4.85 4.72 3.79
C PHE A 3 5.72 5.81 4.40
N GLY A 4 5.24 6.40 5.45
CA GLY A 4 5.95 7.43 6.13
C GLY A 4 5.78 7.34 7.63
N ASP A 5 5.42 8.43 8.24
CA ASP A 5 5.23 8.56 9.67
C ASP A 5 4.35 7.45 10.24
N GLY A 6 4.88 6.70 11.20
CA GLY A 6 4.20 5.56 11.79
C GLY A 6 3.99 4.35 10.87
N GLY A 7 4.70 4.26 9.73
CA GLY A 7 4.68 3.10 8.85
C GLY A 7 3.39 2.91 8.05
N LEU A 8 2.53 3.92 7.95
CA LEU A 8 1.25 3.86 7.27
C LEU A 8 1.20 4.73 6.01
N LEU A 9 0.30 4.35 5.11
CA LEU A 9 -0.14 5.21 4.02
C LEU A 9 -0.95 6.38 4.59
N HIS A 10 -0.53 7.61 4.29
CA HIS A 10 -1.34 8.79 4.55
C HIS A 10 -1.03 9.91 3.55
N SER A 11 -2.01 10.77 3.30
CA SER A 11 -1.96 11.78 2.23
C SER A 11 -0.76 12.73 2.34
N GLY A 12 -0.39 13.14 3.54
CA GLY A 12 0.71 14.09 3.77
C GLY A 12 2.11 13.56 3.44
N LEU A 13 2.32 12.23 3.39
CA LEU A 13 3.62 11.64 3.09
C LEU A 13 3.69 10.92 1.74
N GLN A 14 2.58 10.67 1.09
CA GLN A 14 2.59 10.07 -0.25
C GLN A 14 3.35 10.91 -1.28
N PRO A 15 3.36 12.26 -1.25
CA PRO A 15 4.22 13.08 -2.11
C PRO A 15 5.72 12.79 -1.95
N TYR A 16 6.13 12.24 -0.82
CA TYR A 16 7.52 11.85 -0.52
C TYR A 16 7.77 10.35 -0.69
N SER A 17 6.89 9.64 -1.36
CA SER A 17 7.10 8.23 -1.70
C SER A 17 8.36 8.05 -2.55
N VAL A 18 9.02 6.90 -2.41
CA VAL A 18 10.24 6.59 -3.20
C VAL A 18 9.96 6.72 -4.69
N GLY A 19 8.83 6.18 -5.17
CA GLY A 19 8.45 6.28 -6.58
C GLY A 19 8.34 7.74 -7.05
N ARG A 20 7.70 8.60 -6.25
CA ARG A 20 7.58 10.02 -6.61
C ARG A 20 8.91 10.76 -6.56
N MET A 21 9.74 10.48 -5.57
CA MET A 21 11.08 11.09 -5.51
C MET A 21 11.94 10.72 -6.71
N ILE A 22 11.91 9.45 -7.14
CA ILE A 22 12.62 9.00 -8.33
C ILE A 22 12.04 9.66 -9.59
N ALA A 23 10.71 9.74 -9.72
CA ALA A 23 10.08 10.41 -10.85
C ALA A 23 10.50 11.87 -10.98
N VAL A 24 10.60 12.59 -9.86
CA VAL A 24 11.11 13.98 -9.85
C VAL A 24 12.56 14.04 -10.33
N GLN A 25 13.42 13.10 -9.91
CA GLN A 25 14.82 13.06 -10.38
C GLN A 25 14.91 12.73 -11.88
N LEU A 26 14.07 11.81 -12.36
CA LEU A 26 14.02 11.48 -13.79
C LEU A 26 13.52 12.67 -14.63
N ALA A 27 12.53 13.44 -14.14
CA ALA A 27 12.08 14.65 -14.79
C ALA A 27 13.22 15.70 -14.93
N HIS A 28 14.01 15.88 -13.87
CA HIS A 28 15.21 16.74 -13.93
C HIS A 28 16.27 16.25 -14.93
N ALA A 29 16.31 14.96 -15.22
CA ALA A 29 17.19 14.36 -16.23
C ALA A 29 16.58 14.38 -17.66
N GLY A 30 15.46 15.07 -17.86
CA GLY A 30 14.79 15.18 -19.16
C GLY A 30 13.73 14.10 -19.42
N GLY A 31 13.31 13.37 -18.40
CA GLY A 31 12.17 12.46 -18.46
C GLY A 31 10.81 13.18 -18.34
N SER A 32 9.74 12.40 -18.19
CA SER A 32 8.39 12.95 -18.00
C SER A 32 8.28 13.75 -16.71
N GLU A 33 7.69 14.93 -16.76
CA GLU A 33 7.33 15.73 -15.59
C GLU A 33 6.05 15.22 -14.91
N THR A 34 5.31 14.34 -15.58
CA THR A 34 4.05 13.79 -15.08
C THR A 34 4.32 12.48 -14.36
N PHE A 35 3.88 12.40 -13.10
CA PHE A 35 3.87 11.17 -12.32
C PHE A 35 2.56 11.11 -11.54
N ILE A 36 1.65 10.24 -11.97
CA ILE A 36 0.32 10.08 -11.39
C ILE A 36 0.34 8.93 -10.38
N GLN A 37 0.01 9.27 -9.15
CA GLN A 37 -0.05 8.37 -8.02
C GLN A 37 -1.45 8.40 -7.41
N PRO A 38 -2.07 7.23 -7.12
CA PRO A 38 -3.41 7.19 -6.53
C PRO A 38 -3.34 7.44 -5.02
N ASP A 39 -3.12 8.69 -4.63
CA ASP A 39 -3.01 9.08 -3.24
C ASP A 39 -4.28 8.77 -2.45
N ILE A 40 -4.12 8.40 -1.19
CA ILE A 40 -5.25 8.21 -0.28
C ILE A 40 -5.74 9.56 0.23
N ASN A 41 -7.02 9.63 0.59
CA ASN A 41 -7.64 10.82 1.15
C ASN A 41 -7.71 10.74 2.68
N SER A 42 -6.58 10.46 3.32
CA SER A 42 -6.50 10.34 4.78
C SER A 42 -5.16 10.83 5.30
N GLU A 43 -5.18 11.66 6.34
CA GLU A 43 -3.99 12.09 7.06
C GLU A 43 -3.59 11.14 8.19
N ASN A 44 -4.53 10.34 8.68
CA ASN A 44 -4.29 9.41 9.78
C ASN A 44 -3.95 7.99 9.33
N GLY A 45 -4.36 7.62 8.11
CA GLY A 45 -4.22 6.26 7.61
C GLY A 45 -5.05 5.25 8.42
N TYR A 46 -4.80 3.97 8.18
CA TYR A 46 -5.46 2.88 8.88
C TYR A 46 -4.48 1.74 9.15
N PHE A 47 -4.35 1.36 10.41
CA PHE A 47 -3.49 0.27 10.86
C PHE A 47 -4.28 -1.00 11.15
N GLY A 48 -5.37 -0.89 11.87
CA GLY A 48 -6.20 -2.03 12.30
C GLY A 48 -7.53 -1.58 12.89
N ALA A 49 -8.41 -2.55 13.08
CA ALA A 49 -9.79 -2.39 13.54
C ALA A 49 -9.94 -2.20 15.07
N GLY A 50 -8.85 -1.84 15.75
CA GLY A 50 -8.91 -1.61 17.19
C GLY A 50 -9.25 -2.85 18.02
N ALA A 51 -9.85 -2.64 19.19
CA ALA A 51 -10.15 -3.69 20.15
C ALA A 51 -11.39 -4.52 19.78
N ASP A 52 -12.34 -3.93 19.06
CA ASP A 52 -13.58 -4.60 18.67
C ASP A 52 -13.42 -5.47 17.39
N GLY A 53 -12.33 -5.33 16.67
CA GLY A 53 -12.03 -6.05 15.43
C GLY A 53 -12.94 -5.68 14.26
N VAL A 54 -13.69 -4.58 14.35
CA VAL A 54 -14.63 -4.12 13.32
C VAL A 54 -14.10 -2.86 12.64
N VAL A 55 -13.92 -2.89 11.32
CA VAL A 55 -13.44 -1.74 10.55
C VAL A 55 -14.49 -0.63 10.46
N GLY A 56 -14.06 0.61 10.47
CA GLY A 56 -14.92 1.79 10.34
C GLY A 56 -15.55 2.23 11.66
N THR A 57 -15.01 1.80 12.79
CA THR A 57 -15.48 2.17 14.13
C THR A 57 -14.57 3.21 14.80
N ALA A 58 -15.00 3.73 15.96
CA ALA A 58 -14.32 4.83 16.63
C ALA A 58 -12.96 4.44 17.25
N ASP A 59 -12.73 3.16 17.48
CA ASP A 59 -11.49 2.62 18.03
C ASP A 59 -10.51 2.12 16.96
N ASP A 60 -10.85 2.30 15.69
CA ASP A 60 -9.91 2.07 14.58
C ASP A 60 -8.58 2.77 14.84
N GLU A 61 -7.50 2.06 14.58
CA GLU A 61 -6.15 2.51 14.85
C GLU A 61 -5.51 3.12 13.60
N GLY A 62 -5.03 4.37 13.74
CA GLY A 62 -4.28 5.07 12.71
C GLY A 62 -2.76 5.00 12.91
N ARG A 63 -2.06 5.98 12.40
CA ARG A 63 -0.60 6.08 12.48
C ARG A 63 -0.10 6.39 13.89
N TRP A 64 1.12 5.96 14.15
CA TRP A 64 1.86 6.41 15.32
C TRP A 64 2.43 7.82 15.11
N PHE A 65 2.48 8.61 16.17
CA PHE A 65 3.14 9.91 16.15
C PHE A 65 3.75 10.25 17.51
N LEU A 66 4.75 11.12 17.49
CA LEU A 66 5.31 11.68 18.70
C LEU A 66 4.36 12.76 19.23
N SER A 67 3.83 12.55 20.42
CA SER A 67 3.04 13.53 21.14
C SER A 67 3.90 14.29 22.16
N VAL A 68 3.63 15.58 22.30
CA VAL A 68 4.29 16.42 23.31
C VAL A 68 3.21 17.09 24.15
N SER A 69 3.21 16.83 25.45
CA SER A 69 2.31 17.50 26.38
C SER A 69 2.64 18.99 26.46
N ARG A 70 1.68 19.84 26.11
CA ARG A 70 1.87 21.29 26.15
C ARG A 70 2.05 21.83 27.57
N SER A 71 1.53 21.14 28.58
CA SER A 71 1.58 21.58 29.98
C SER A 71 2.87 21.15 30.69
N THR A 72 3.42 19.99 30.36
CA THR A 72 4.57 19.40 31.06
C THR A 72 5.82 19.28 30.19
N GLY A 73 5.71 19.41 28.87
CA GLY A 73 6.77 19.12 27.92
C GLY A 73 7.08 17.62 27.79
N ALA A 74 6.34 16.75 28.49
CA ALA A 74 6.56 15.32 28.42
C ALA A 74 6.30 14.80 27.00
N GLN A 75 7.22 13.99 26.52
CA GLN A 75 7.13 13.35 25.20
C GLN A 75 6.62 11.92 25.35
N GLY A 76 5.82 11.48 24.39
CA GLY A 76 5.29 10.12 24.35
C GLY A 76 4.95 9.70 22.94
N ILE A 77 4.81 8.41 22.73
CA ILE A 77 4.31 7.86 21.47
C ILE A 77 2.80 7.70 21.63
N SER A 78 2.06 8.27 20.70
CA SER A 78 0.59 8.19 20.66
C SER A 78 0.15 7.64 19.30
N ARG A 79 -1.11 7.20 19.22
CA ARG A 79 -1.71 6.71 17.99
C ARG A 79 -2.88 7.61 17.60
N ALA A 80 -3.00 7.92 16.32
CA ALA A 80 -4.16 8.61 15.76
C ALA A 80 -5.33 7.63 15.63
N SER A 81 -6.56 8.13 15.62
CA SER A 81 -7.71 7.33 15.21
C SER A 81 -7.55 6.91 13.75
N GLY A 82 -7.87 5.66 13.44
CA GLY A 82 -7.82 5.14 12.08
C GLY A 82 -8.93 5.71 11.22
N ASP A 83 -8.66 5.78 9.93
CA ASP A 83 -9.59 6.35 8.95
C ASP A 83 -9.78 5.38 7.79
N TRP A 84 -10.45 4.26 8.06
CA TRP A 84 -10.69 3.20 7.10
C TRP A 84 -11.41 3.70 5.85
N ASN A 85 -12.50 4.45 6.01
CA ASN A 85 -13.31 4.91 4.90
C ASN A 85 -12.54 5.80 3.93
N SER A 86 -11.77 6.77 4.44
CA SER A 86 -10.95 7.63 3.59
C SER A 86 -9.81 6.88 2.92
N VAL A 87 -9.24 5.88 3.59
CA VAL A 87 -8.17 5.04 3.02
C VAL A 87 -8.67 4.25 1.82
N ILE A 88 -9.89 3.73 1.87
CA ILE A 88 -10.49 2.92 0.80
C ILE A 88 -11.34 3.71 -0.20
N THR A 89 -11.53 5.02 0.00
CA THR A 89 -12.27 5.87 -0.94
C THR A 89 -11.68 5.74 -2.36
N PRO A 90 -12.52 5.53 -3.38
CA PRO A 90 -12.05 5.43 -4.75
C PRO A 90 -11.23 6.65 -5.17
N TYR A 91 -10.16 6.43 -5.92
CA TYR A 91 -9.35 7.48 -6.51
C TYR A 91 -10.18 8.29 -7.52
N GLN A 92 -10.12 9.61 -7.43
CA GLN A 92 -10.96 10.52 -8.24
C GLN A 92 -10.27 11.01 -9.52
N GLY A 93 -9.01 10.63 -9.74
CA GLY A 93 -8.27 10.99 -10.95
C GLY A 93 -8.43 9.97 -12.07
N ASP A 94 -7.65 10.16 -13.13
CA ASP A 94 -7.62 9.23 -14.26
C ASP A 94 -6.90 7.93 -13.86
N MET A 95 -7.67 6.86 -13.70
CA MET A 95 -7.16 5.54 -13.33
C MET A 95 -6.34 4.89 -14.45
N THR A 96 -6.51 5.31 -15.70
CA THR A 96 -5.75 4.76 -16.84
C THR A 96 -4.37 5.38 -16.98
N ALA A 97 -4.15 6.53 -16.36
CA ALA A 97 -2.88 7.26 -16.40
C ALA A 97 -1.97 7.00 -15.19
N ILE A 98 -2.36 6.09 -14.29
CA ILE A 98 -1.60 5.78 -13.08
C ILE A 98 -0.24 5.18 -13.42
N GLN A 99 0.79 5.64 -12.71
CA GLN A 99 2.18 5.20 -12.86
C GLN A 99 2.77 4.60 -11.58
N ASN A 100 2.03 4.66 -10.48
CA ASN A 100 2.42 4.04 -9.21
C ASN A 100 1.42 2.94 -8.82
N PHE A 101 1.78 1.71 -9.07
CA PHE A 101 1.01 0.50 -8.76
C PHE A 101 1.40 -0.13 -7.41
N ALA A 102 2.17 0.57 -6.57
CA ALA A 102 2.53 0.07 -5.26
C ALA A 102 1.34 0.09 -4.31
N VAL A 103 0.96 -1.07 -3.82
CA VAL A 103 -0.21 -1.28 -2.97
C VAL A 103 0.24 -1.71 -1.57
N GLY A 104 -0.37 -1.11 -0.56
CA GLY A 104 -0.13 -1.50 0.83
C GLY A 104 -0.59 -2.93 1.09
N LYS A 105 0.23 -3.69 1.80
CA LYS A 105 -0.08 -5.08 2.22
C LYS A 105 -0.36 -6.07 1.06
N GLN A 106 0.08 -5.77 -0.15
CA GLN A 106 -0.05 -6.66 -1.29
C GLN A 106 1.03 -7.74 -1.22
N THR A 107 0.62 -9.00 -1.30
CA THR A 107 1.53 -10.14 -1.49
C THR A 107 1.94 -10.27 -2.95
N LEU A 108 3.01 -11.01 -3.21
CA LEU A 108 3.44 -11.31 -4.59
C LEU A 108 2.34 -12.06 -5.36
N GLY A 109 1.69 -13.02 -4.71
CA GLY A 109 0.55 -13.73 -5.31
C GLY A 109 -0.58 -12.79 -5.72
N GLN A 110 -0.98 -11.86 -4.85
CA GLN A 110 -2.01 -10.85 -5.17
C GLN A 110 -1.60 -9.89 -6.29
N PHE A 111 -0.31 -9.64 -6.47
CA PHE A 111 0.18 -8.81 -7.56
C PHE A 111 -0.02 -9.47 -8.94
N LEU A 112 0.04 -10.80 -8.99
CA LEU A 112 -0.02 -11.60 -10.23
C LEU A 112 -1.43 -11.98 -10.67
N ILE A 113 -2.41 -11.98 -9.75
CA ILE A 113 -3.77 -12.44 -10.02
C ILE A 113 -4.76 -11.28 -10.10
N PRO A 114 -5.90 -11.45 -10.79
CA PRO A 114 -7.00 -10.49 -10.75
C PRO A 114 -7.49 -10.22 -9.33
N ASN A 115 -7.92 -8.99 -9.06
CA ASN A 115 -8.43 -8.57 -7.76
C ASN A 115 -9.97 -8.66 -7.70
N ASP A 116 -10.54 -9.72 -8.22
CA ASP A 116 -11.98 -9.97 -8.30
C ASP A 116 -12.55 -10.79 -7.13
N GLY A 117 -11.67 -11.20 -6.20
CA GLY A 117 -12.02 -12.00 -5.04
C GLY A 117 -12.19 -13.51 -5.33
N SER A 118 -11.95 -13.96 -6.56
CA SER A 118 -12.13 -15.36 -6.94
C SER A 118 -11.06 -16.29 -6.37
N VAL A 119 -9.84 -15.79 -6.20
CA VAL A 119 -8.67 -16.59 -5.76
C VAL A 119 -8.15 -16.14 -4.39
N ALA A 120 -8.20 -14.86 -4.11
CA ALA A 120 -7.74 -14.28 -2.85
C ALA A 120 -8.69 -13.19 -2.38
N PRO A 121 -8.71 -12.85 -1.08
CA PRO A 121 -9.47 -11.70 -0.60
C PRO A 121 -9.07 -10.43 -1.36
N LEU A 122 -10.06 -9.63 -1.72
CA LEU A 122 -9.86 -8.33 -2.35
C LEU A 122 -8.88 -7.47 -1.54
N ASN A 123 -7.90 -6.89 -2.23
CA ASN A 123 -7.07 -5.86 -1.61
C ASN A 123 -7.77 -4.49 -1.77
N PRO A 124 -8.30 -3.91 -0.69
CA PRO A 124 -9.10 -2.68 -0.78
C PRO A 124 -8.26 -1.48 -1.25
N TYR A 125 -6.97 -1.48 -1.00
CA TYR A 125 -6.08 -0.42 -1.46
C TYR A 125 -5.87 -0.45 -2.98
N TYR A 126 -5.84 -1.64 -3.58
CA TYR A 126 -5.78 -1.78 -5.04
C TYR A 126 -7.13 -1.46 -5.67
N ALA A 127 -8.21 -1.95 -5.12
CA ALA A 127 -9.57 -1.72 -5.64
C ALA A 127 -9.93 -0.24 -5.81
N ARG A 128 -9.28 0.66 -5.06
CA ARG A 128 -9.50 2.11 -5.15
C ARG A 128 -9.16 2.70 -6.51
N PHE A 129 -8.20 2.15 -7.20
CA PHE A 129 -7.67 2.69 -8.46
C PHE A 129 -7.56 1.66 -9.58
N ASP A 130 -8.17 0.52 -9.39
CA ASP A 130 -8.23 -0.52 -10.41
C ASP A 130 -9.22 -0.14 -11.52
N ALA A 131 -8.70 0.33 -12.64
CA ALA A 131 -9.50 0.71 -13.81
C ALA A 131 -10.28 -0.48 -14.41
N SER A 132 -9.89 -1.71 -14.11
CA SER A 132 -10.50 -2.94 -14.65
C SER A 132 -11.65 -3.47 -13.82
N SER A 133 -11.94 -2.87 -12.66
CA SER A 133 -12.91 -3.38 -11.68
C SER A 133 -12.64 -4.83 -11.25
N GLY A 134 -11.37 -5.16 -11.07
CA GLY A 134 -10.92 -6.48 -10.62
C GLY A 134 -10.60 -7.48 -11.72
N SER A 135 -10.86 -7.18 -12.99
CA SER A 135 -10.74 -8.18 -14.06
C SER A 135 -9.30 -8.49 -14.49
N VAL A 136 -8.34 -7.64 -14.12
CA VAL A 136 -6.91 -7.87 -14.41
C VAL A 136 -6.06 -7.71 -13.17
N SER A 137 -4.85 -8.27 -13.20
CA SER A 137 -3.90 -8.15 -12.10
C SER A 137 -3.19 -6.78 -12.08
N SER A 138 -2.63 -6.41 -10.93
CA SER A 138 -1.77 -5.22 -10.81
C SER A 138 -0.60 -5.25 -11.81
N LEU A 139 -0.01 -6.43 -12.02
CA LEU A 139 1.06 -6.62 -13.02
C LEU A 139 0.55 -6.29 -14.43
N SER A 140 -0.61 -6.82 -14.81
CA SER A 140 -1.18 -6.56 -16.14
C SER A 140 -1.49 -5.09 -16.38
N GLN A 141 -2.01 -4.39 -15.36
CA GLN A 141 -2.23 -2.93 -15.46
C GLN A 141 -0.91 -2.16 -15.57
N MET A 142 0.11 -2.55 -14.79
CA MET A 142 1.43 -1.94 -14.85
C MET A 142 2.05 -2.08 -16.26
N ILE A 143 1.99 -3.27 -16.83
CA ILE A 143 2.48 -3.51 -18.19
C ILE A 143 1.68 -2.69 -19.21
N GLY A 144 0.36 -2.68 -19.06
CA GLY A 144 -0.55 -1.91 -19.94
C GLY A 144 -0.37 -0.39 -19.88
N SER A 145 0.27 0.14 -18.82
CA SER A 145 0.54 1.58 -18.70
C SER A 145 1.57 2.11 -19.71
N GLY A 146 2.29 1.24 -20.42
CA GLY A 146 3.25 1.62 -21.46
C GLY A 146 4.51 2.32 -20.95
N GLY A 147 4.84 2.17 -19.67
CA GLY A 147 6.06 2.73 -19.08
C GLY A 147 7.32 2.16 -19.71
N THR A 148 8.32 3.01 -19.96
CA THR A 148 9.64 2.62 -20.51
C THR A 148 10.69 2.34 -19.44
N PHE A 149 10.39 2.71 -18.20
CA PHE A 149 11.19 2.43 -17.01
C PHE A 149 10.25 2.03 -15.88
N PHE A 150 10.60 1.01 -15.14
CA PHE A 150 9.85 0.61 -13.95
C PHE A 150 10.81 0.25 -12.81
N MET A 151 10.30 0.42 -11.59
CA MET A 151 10.95 -0.03 -10.38
C MET A 151 10.00 -0.99 -9.66
N ALA A 152 10.46 -2.21 -9.41
CA ALA A 152 9.70 -3.22 -8.68
C ALA A 152 10.33 -3.49 -7.31
N TRP A 153 9.50 -3.47 -6.26
CA TRP A 153 9.86 -3.94 -4.93
C TRP A 153 8.75 -4.90 -4.48
N LEU A 154 8.96 -6.16 -4.74
CA LEU A 154 7.98 -7.21 -4.60
C LEU A 154 8.36 -8.19 -3.48
N GLY A 155 7.36 -8.90 -2.94
CA GLY A 155 7.56 -10.00 -1.98
C GLY A 155 7.83 -9.58 -0.53
N ALA A 156 8.08 -8.32 -0.24
CA ALA A 156 8.39 -7.89 1.13
C ALA A 156 7.25 -8.20 2.11
N TYR A 157 5.99 -8.02 1.69
CA TYR A 157 4.85 -8.28 2.57
C TYR A 157 4.61 -9.76 2.82
N ASP A 158 4.99 -10.64 1.90
CA ASP A 158 4.90 -12.09 2.07
C ASP A 158 5.68 -12.54 3.32
N PHE A 159 6.89 -12.01 3.51
CA PHE A 159 7.71 -12.29 4.68
C PHE A 159 7.28 -11.49 5.91
N LEU A 160 7.04 -10.20 5.76
CA LEU A 160 6.67 -9.33 6.87
C LEU A 160 5.37 -9.75 7.55
N ALA A 161 4.39 -10.24 6.79
CA ALA A 161 3.13 -10.69 7.34
C ALA A 161 3.28 -11.89 8.27
N HIS A 162 4.17 -12.85 7.94
CA HIS A 162 4.50 -14.00 8.77
C HIS A 162 5.24 -13.57 10.04
N TYR A 163 6.34 -12.85 9.88
CA TYR A 163 7.20 -12.48 11.02
C TYR A 163 6.57 -11.46 11.96
N ALA A 164 5.77 -10.53 11.46
CA ALA A 164 5.04 -9.58 12.29
C ALA A 164 4.00 -10.24 13.22
N ARG A 165 3.62 -11.48 12.93
CA ARG A 165 2.75 -12.31 13.76
C ARG A 165 3.50 -13.34 14.61
N GLY A 166 4.79 -13.12 14.83
CA GLY A 166 5.63 -13.99 15.66
C GLY A 166 5.94 -15.34 15.01
N GLY A 167 5.88 -15.46 13.69
CA GLY A 167 6.16 -16.71 12.99
C GLY A 167 5.06 -17.76 13.18
N ASN A 168 3.81 -17.37 13.37
CA ASN A 168 2.72 -18.31 13.63
C ASN A 168 2.17 -18.87 12.31
N GLU A 169 2.56 -20.11 12.02
CA GLU A 169 2.14 -20.86 10.82
C GLU A 169 0.62 -21.02 10.65
N ASN A 170 -0.12 -21.05 11.75
CA ASN A 170 -1.58 -21.21 11.70
C ASN A 170 -2.30 -19.91 11.32
N VAL A 171 -1.64 -18.77 11.47
CA VAL A 171 -2.21 -17.45 11.16
C VAL A 171 -1.75 -16.95 9.80
N PHE A 172 -0.48 -17.13 9.51
CA PHE A 172 0.10 -16.77 8.22
C PHE A 172 1.30 -17.69 7.93
N PRO A 173 1.15 -18.66 7.02
CA PRO A 173 2.20 -19.62 6.72
C PRO A 173 3.50 -18.95 6.28
N GLU A 174 4.63 -19.55 6.62
CA GLU A 174 5.92 -19.08 6.14
C GLU A 174 5.98 -19.12 4.61
N PRO A 175 6.39 -18.04 3.94
CA PRO A 175 6.59 -18.04 2.51
C PRO A 175 7.82 -18.91 2.16
N THR A 176 7.57 -20.10 1.66
CA THR A 176 8.63 -21.02 1.26
C THR A 176 9.12 -20.74 -0.16
N ALA A 177 10.35 -21.14 -0.48
CA ALA A 177 10.91 -20.99 -1.82
C ALA A 177 10.06 -21.72 -2.89
N THR A 178 9.37 -22.79 -2.51
CA THR A 178 8.48 -23.53 -3.41
C THR A 178 7.18 -22.81 -3.74
N VAL A 179 6.76 -21.86 -2.90
CA VAL A 179 5.56 -21.05 -3.12
C VAL A 179 5.92 -19.73 -3.77
N VAL A 180 6.93 -19.04 -3.25
CA VAL A 180 7.29 -17.67 -3.66
C VAL A 180 8.18 -17.67 -4.90
N GLY A 181 9.04 -18.69 -5.08
CA GLY A 181 9.96 -18.77 -6.23
C GLY A 181 9.26 -18.74 -7.58
N PRO A 182 8.28 -19.60 -7.88
CA PRO A 182 7.53 -19.56 -9.14
C PRO A 182 6.79 -18.25 -9.37
N GLN A 183 6.32 -17.58 -8.30
CA GLN A 183 5.66 -16.29 -8.40
C GLN A 183 6.66 -15.18 -8.80
N PHE A 184 7.89 -15.20 -8.28
CA PHE A 184 8.93 -14.28 -8.73
C PHE A 184 9.30 -14.50 -10.18
N GLU A 185 9.45 -15.75 -10.63
CA GLU A 185 9.73 -16.07 -12.04
C GLU A 185 8.62 -15.59 -12.98
N GLN A 186 7.37 -15.66 -12.53
CA GLN A 186 6.23 -15.14 -13.31
C GLN A 186 6.19 -13.61 -13.36
N ALA A 187 6.68 -12.93 -12.35
CA ALA A 187 6.67 -11.46 -12.26
C ALA A 187 7.79 -10.80 -13.07
N LEU A 188 8.84 -11.53 -13.44
CA LEU A 188 9.99 -11.07 -14.23
C LEU A 188 9.78 -11.27 -15.73
#